data_f619062fb3c126446d819f898ed96dca
#
_entry.id   f619062fb3c126446d819f898ed96dca
#
_cell.length_a   1.000
_cell.length_b   1.000
_cell.length_c   1.000
_cell.angle_alpha   90.00
_cell.angle_beta   90.00
_cell.angle_gamma   90.00
#
_symmetry.space_group_name_H-M   'P 1'
#
loop_
_entity.id
_entity.type
_entity.pdbx_description
1 polymer ?
#
loop_
_entity_poly.entity_id
_entity_poly.type
_entity_poly.pdbx_seq_one_letter_code
_entity_poly.pdbx_strand_id
1 'polypeptide(L)'
;LGLCLSAATTASAQTGEASFNENFCDSTLRLDYIFSGNATTQRISLDKLNLAPRWYGKHKRLAQLPVEGNGQVTVRKHGTKEVIYRNSFSTLFQEWQSYDEAKHVDKAFENVFLIPMPKDTVDVTIDLRNNRKEITGTMTHTIAPNDILIRRIGFNNRTPYTTLQAAADTNNCIN
;
A
#
# COMPACT_ATOMS: atom_id res chain seq x y z
N LEU A 1 43.77 17.22 40.88
CA LEU A 1 43.42 17.11 39.45
C LEU A 1 42.46 15.96 39.27
N GLY A 2 41.16 16.27 39.19
CA GLY A 2 40.08 15.30 38.97
C GLY A 2 39.64 15.38 37.50
N LEU A 3 39.81 14.28 36.75
CA LEU A 3 39.31 14.15 35.38
C LEU A 3 37.85 13.69 35.46
N CYS A 4 36.91 14.58 35.13
CA CYS A 4 35.52 14.19 34.84
C CYS A 4 35.41 13.61 33.45
N LEU A 5 35.21 12.28 33.34
CA LEU A 5 34.82 11.63 32.11
C LEU A 5 33.33 11.80 31.93
N SER A 6 32.90 12.67 31.06
CA SER A 6 31.51 12.77 30.60
C SER A 6 31.22 11.68 29.60
N ALA A 7 30.49 10.65 30.02
CA ALA A 7 29.93 9.65 29.12
C ALA A 7 28.82 10.29 28.27
N ALA A 8 29.09 10.54 26.98
CA ALA A 8 28.08 10.89 26.01
C ALA A 8 27.23 9.65 25.70
N THR A 9 26.04 9.57 26.29
CA THR A 9 25.01 8.61 25.89
C THR A 9 24.47 9.02 24.52
N THR A 10 24.92 8.34 23.48
CA THR A 10 24.27 8.41 22.17
C THR A 10 22.90 7.73 22.27
N ALA A 11 21.86 8.56 22.43
CA ALA A 11 20.50 8.09 22.20
C ALA A 11 20.37 7.76 20.71
N SER A 12 20.47 6.48 20.36
CA SER A 12 20.01 5.99 19.06
C SER A 12 18.51 6.22 19.01
N ALA A 13 18.07 7.17 18.20
CA ALA A 13 16.69 7.29 17.82
C ALA A 13 16.30 6.00 17.09
N GLN A 14 15.81 5.00 17.81
CA GLN A 14 15.02 3.94 17.25
C GLN A 14 13.77 4.63 16.72
N THR A 15 13.73 4.88 15.41
CA THR A 15 12.48 5.06 14.69
C THR A 15 11.75 3.73 14.81
N GLY A 16 10.88 3.63 15.81
CA GLY A 16 10.12 2.42 16.09
C GLY A 16 9.30 2.08 14.87
N GLU A 17 9.65 1.01 14.17
CA GLU A 17 8.75 0.40 13.19
C GLU A 17 7.50 0.04 13.97
N ALA A 18 6.38 0.66 13.61
CA ALA A 18 5.09 0.35 14.20
C ALA A 18 4.86 -1.16 14.05
N SER A 19 4.59 -1.84 15.17
CA SER A 19 4.28 -3.27 15.14
C SER A 19 3.06 -3.51 14.24
N PHE A 20 3.08 -4.57 13.42
CA PHE A 20 1.92 -4.97 12.62
C PHE A 20 0.65 -5.03 13.49
N ASN A 21 0.77 -5.65 14.65
CA ASN A 21 -0.34 -5.87 15.56
C ASN A 21 -0.88 -4.59 16.25
N GLU A 22 -0.16 -3.49 16.22
CA GLU A 22 -0.67 -2.20 16.72
C GLU A 22 -1.68 -1.59 15.76
N ASN A 23 -1.38 -1.64 14.45
CA ASN A 23 -2.11 -0.89 13.45
C ASN A 23 -3.05 -1.74 12.61
N PHE A 24 -2.82 -3.07 12.54
CA PHE A 24 -3.50 -3.92 11.57
C PHE A 24 -4.09 -5.20 12.19
N CYS A 25 -5.13 -5.71 11.54
CA CYS A 25 -5.70 -7.04 11.76
C CYS A 25 -5.10 -8.04 10.77
N ASP A 26 -5.13 -9.34 11.12
CA ASP A 26 -4.78 -10.43 10.18
C ASP A 26 -5.91 -10.65 9.16
N SER A 27 -6.10 -9.67 8.31
CA SER A 27 -7.08 -9.67 7.22
C SER A 27 -6.58 -8.76 6.11
N THR A 28 -7.00 -9.02 4.88
CA THR A 28 -6.62 -8.24 3.70
C THR A 28 -7.72 -7.26 3.36
N LEU A 29 -7.38 -5.98 3.27
CA LEU A 29 -8.22 -4.99 2.63
C LEU A 29 -7.76 -4.85 1.17
N ARG A 30 -8.63 -5.27 0.25
CA ARG A 30 -8.45 -5.11 -1.19
C ARG A 30 -9.06 -3.78 -1.61
N LEU A 31 -8.24 -2.98 -2.26
CA LEU A 31 -8.58 -1.66 -2.78
C LEU A 31 -8.63 -1.75 -4.30
N ASP A 32 -9.80 -1.58 -4.87
CA ASP A 32 -10.00 -1.57 -6.32
C ASP A 32 -10.11 -0.13 -6.80
N TYR A 33 -9.25 0.26 -7.75
CA TYR A 33 -9.24 1.59 -8.35
C TYR A 33 -9.36 1.51 -9.87
N ILE A 34 -9.91 2.56 -10.45
CA ILE A 34 -9.87 2.82 -11.87
C ILE A 34 -8.87 3.95 -12.13
N PHE A 35 -7.85 3.66 -12.94
CA PHE A 35 -6.95 4.68 -13.49
C PHE A 35 -7.39 4.97 -14.91
N SER A 36 -7.64 6.23 -15.23
CA SER A 36 -8.18 6.61 -16.54
C SER A 36 -7.55 7.90 -17.05
N GLY A 37 -7.64 8.11 -18.33
CA GLY A 37 -7.14 9.27 -19.04
C GLY A 37 -6.47 8.95 -20.35
N ASN A 38 -5.49 9.75 -20.72
CA ASN A 38 -4.76 9.66 -22.00
C ASN A 38 -3.27 10.00 -21.80
N ALA A 39 -2.53 10.29 -22.85
CA ALA A 39 -1.10 10.60 -22.77
C ALA A 39 -0.76 11.80 -21.85
N THR A 40 -1.70 12.71 -21.63
CA THR A 40 -1.47 13.98 -20.90
C THR A 40 -2.29 14.12 -19.62
N THR A 41 -3.33 13.30 -19.46
CA THR A 41 -4.25 13.37 -18.31
C THR A 41 -4.27 12.06 -17.55
N GLN A 42 -4.34 12.15 -16.22
CA GLN A 42 -4.46 11.00 -15.32
C GLN A 42 -5.54 11.28 -14.28
N ARG A 43 -6.41 10.30 -14.08
CA ARG A 43 -7.43 10.32 -13.03
C ARG A 43 -7.38 9.00 -12.28
N ILE A 44 -7.49 9.09 -10.97
CA ILE A 44 -7.56 7.95 -10.05
C ILE A 44 -8.93 8.00 -9.38
N SER A 45 -9.69 6.92 -9.46
CA SER A 45 -11.01 6.80 -8.83
C SER A 45 -11.06 5.52 -8.00
N LEU A 46 -11.57 5.61 -6.78
CA LEU A 46 -11.89 4.44 -5.98
C LEU A 46 -13.12 3.76 -6.58
N ASP A 47 -13.03 2.45 -6.80
CA ASP A 47 -14.16 1.62 -7.28
C ASP A 47 -14.78 0.83 -6.12
N LYS A 48 -14.00 -0.03 -5.45
CA LYS A 48 -14.51 -0.92 -4.41
C LYS A 48 -13.51 -1.12 -3.27
N LEU A 49 -14.07 -1.44 -2.10
CA LEU A 49 -13.33 -1.91 -0.93
C LEU A 49 -13.84 -3.31 -0.58
N ASN A 50 -12.92 -4.28 -0.51
CA ASN A 50 -13.27 -5.65 -0.18
C ASN A 50 -12.40 -6.17 0.95
N LEU A 51 -13.00 -6.77 1.98
CA LEU A 51 -12.33 -7.41 3.09
C LEU A 51 -12.26 -8.92 2.84
N ALA A 52 -11.05 -9.47 2.83
CA ALA A 52 -10.81 -10.90 2.74
C ALA A 52 -10.14 -11.44 4.02
N PRO A 53 -10.32 -12.75 4.34
CA PRO A 53 -9.68 -13.33 5.51
C PRO A 53 -8.18 -13.44 5.30
N ARG A 54 -7.41 -13.29 6.39
CA ARG A 54 -5.96 -13.39 6.48
C ARG A 54 -5.19 -12.37 5.65
N TRP A 55 -4.06 -11.98 6.15
CA TRP A 55 -3.06 -11.17 5.49
C TRP A 55 -1.84 -12.03 5.14
N TYR A 56 -1.45 -12.01 3.87
CA TYR A 56 -0.34 -12.83 3.35
C TYR A 56 0.89 -12.00 2.98
N GLY A 57 0.83 -10.69 3.12
CA GLY A 57 1.94 -9.81 2.81
C GLY A 57 2.90 -9.59 3.99
N LYS A 58 3.75 -8.59 3.87
CA LYS A 58 4.77 -8.28 4.89
C LYS A 58 4.18 -7.90 6.24
N HIS A 59 4.80 -8.39 7.32
CA HIS A 59 4.48 -8.06 8.72
C HIS A 59 5.55 -7.18 9.38
N LYS A 60 6.71 -7.02 8.74
CA LYS A 60 7.82 -6.18 9.19
C LYS A 60 8.16 -5.14 8.14
N ARG A 61 8.85 -4.07 8.56
CA ARG A 61 9.27 -2.99 7.64
C ARG A 61 8.11 -2.41 6.83
N LEU A 62 6.95 -2.26 7.49
CA LEU A 62 5.68 -1.95 6.84
C LEU A 62 5.73 -0.66 6.02
N ALA A 63 6.42 0.37 6.51
CA ALA A 63 6.56 1.67 5.86
C ALA A 63 7.74 1.75 4.86
N GLN A 64 8.57 0.69 4.75
CA GLN A 64 9.72 0.69 3.84
C GLN A 64 9.32 0.22 2.45
N LEU A 65 9.94 0.83 1.42
CA LEU A 65 9.83 0.40 0.03
C LEU A 65 11.09 -0.36 -0.36
N PRO A 66 11.02 -1.69 -0.62
CA PRO A 66 12.19 -2.46 -1.05
C PRO A 66 12.60 -2.12 -2.49
N VAL A 67 11.62 -1.82 -3.35
CA VAL A 67 11.81 -1.43 -4.76
C VAL A 67 10.80 -0.33 -5.09
N GLU A 68 11.22 0.67 -5.83
CA GLU A 68 10.33 1.75 -6.28
C GLU A 68 9.87 1.55 -7.72
N GLY A 69 8.57 1.35 -7.89
CA GLY A 69 7.87 1.37 -9.18
C GLY A 69 7.46 2.78 -9.63
N ASN A 70 6.53 2.82 -10.58
CA ASN A 70 5.94 4.07 -11.09
C ASN A 70 4.75 4.55 -10.26
N GLY A 71 4.35 3.81 -9.24
CA GLY A 71 3.29 4.17 -8.33
C GLY A 71 3.56 3.74 -6.90
N GLN A 72 2.82 4.33 -5.99
CA GLN A 72 2.97 4.08 -4.57
C GLN A 72 1.63 4.13 -3.86
N VAL A 73 1.38 3.13 -3.01
CA VAL A 73 0.32 3.15 -2.00
C VAL A 73 0.95 3.56 -0.68
N THR A 74 0.40 4.57 -0.04
CA THR A 74 0.83 5.02 1.30
C THR A 74 -0.37 5.06 2.23
N VAL A 75 -0.29 4.37 3.37
CA VAL A 75 -1.31 4.38 4.42
C VAL A 75 -0.78 5.15 5.62
N ARG A 76 -1.56 6.13 6.09
CA ARG A 76 -1.24 6.96 7.25
C ARG A 76 -2.32 6.84 8.32
N LYS A 77 -1.95 7.02 9.56
CA LYS A 77 -2.95 7.24 10.61
C LYS A 77 -3.75 8.50 10.29
N HIS A 78 -5.08 8.41 10.36
CA HIS A 78 -5.97 9.50 10.00
C HIS A 78 -5.62 10.81 10.70
N GLY A 79 -5.60 11.88 9.92
CA GLY A 79 -5.30 13.22 10.41
C GLY A 79 -3.85 13.45 10.84
N THR A 80 -2.94 12.49 10.57
CA THR A 80 -1.52 12.61 10.93
C THR A 80 -0.60 12.44 9.72
N LYS A 81 0.70 12.69 9.91
CA LYS A 81 1.74 12.40 8.92
C LYS A 81 2.38 11.03 9.10
N GLU A 82 1.99 10.27 10.13
CA GLU A 82 2.58 8.98 10.46
C GLU A 82 2.24 7.93 9.41
N VAL A 83 3.25 7.43 8.71
CA VAL A 83 3.10 6.36 7.71
C VAL A 83 3.18 5.02 8.42
N ILE A 84 2.12 4.22 8.33
CA ILE A 84 2.02 2.88 8.94
C ILE A 84 2.18 1.75 7.93
N TYR A 85 1.93 2.00 6.64
CA TYR A 85 2.16 1.03 5.57
C TYR A 85 2.51 1.74 4.26
N ARG A 86 3.36 1.09 3.47
CA ARG A 86 3.75 1.59 2.16
C ARG A 86 4.05 0.42 1.23
N ASN A 87 3.59 0.52 0.00
CA ASN A 87 3.92 -0.41 -1.07
C ASN A 87 4.11 0.33 -2.38
N SER A 88 4.86 -0.26 -3.29
CA SER A 88 5.13 0.29 -4.62
C SER A 88 4.56 -0.64 -5.68
N PHE A 89 4.22 -0.06 -6.84
CA PHE A 89 3.65 -0.79 -7.96
C PHE A 89 4.05 -0.16 -9.29
N SER A 90 3.80 -0.88 -10.38
CA SER A 90 3.79 -0.37 -11.75
C SER A 90 2.49 -0.77 -12.42
N THR A 91 1.98 0.04 -13.36
CA THR A 91 0.69 -0.20 -13.99
C THR A 91 0.77 -0.25 -15.50
N LEU A 92 -0.11 -1.06 -16.10
CA LEU A 92 -0.34 -1.07 -17.55
C LEU A 92 -0.86 0.27 -18.05
N PHE A 93 -1.60 1.03 -17.22
CA PHE A 93 -2.07 2.37 -17.58
C PHE A 93 -0.91 3.31 -17.90
N GLN A 94 0.11 3.36 -17.05
CA GLN A 94 1.29 4.22 -17.26
C GLN A 94 2.15 3.75 -18.44
N GLU A 95 2.24 2.44 -18.68
CA GLU A 95 2.89 1.89 -19.86
C GLU A 95 2.14 2.28 -21.11
N TRP A 96 0.81 2.07 -21.15
CA TRP A 96 -0.03 2.42 -22.29
C TRP A 96 0.02 3.93 -22.61
N GLN A 97 0.14 4.80 -21.62
CA GLN A 97 0.28 6.26 -21.84
C GLN A 97 1.48 6.64 -22.71
N SER A 98 2.49 5.77 -22.84
CA SER A 98 3.65 5.97 -23.71
C SER A 98 3.37 5.63 -25.18
N TYR A 99 2.26 4.98 -25.51
CA TYR A 99 1.91 4.55 -26.85
C TYR A 99 1.21 5.66 -27.64
N ASP A 100 1.30 5.59 -28.96
CA ASP A 100 0.70 6.60 -29.84
C ASP A 100 -0.83 6.66 -29.71
N GLU A 101 -1.48 5.54 -29.45
CA GLU A 101 -2.91 5.45 -29.22
C GLU A 101 -3.37 6.38 -28.08
N ALA A 102 -2.59 6.50 -27.02
CA ALA A 102 -2.93 7.33 -25.86
C ALA A 102 -3.01 8.84 -26.17
N LYS A 103 -2.48 9.28 -27.31
CA LYS A 103 -2.61 10.67 -27.76
C LYS A 103 -4.00 10.97 -28.35
N HIS A 104 -4.76 9.94 -28.71
CA HIS A 104 -6.00 10.06 -29.49
C HIS A 104 -7.24 9.58 -28.75
N VAL A 105 -7.08 8.73 -27.73
CA VAL A 105 -8.21 8.14 -26.99
C VAL A 105 -7.97 8.19 -25.50
N ASP A 106 -9.06 8.25 -24.71
CA ASP A 106 -9.05 8.01 -23.29
C ASP A 106 -9.34 6.53 -23.00
N LYS A 107 -8.60 5.94 -22.06
CA LYS A 107 -8.86 4.58 -21.58
C LYS A 107 -8.93 4.53 -20.05
N ALA A 108 -9.59 3.48 -19.58
CA ALA A 108 -9.70 3.16 -18.15
C ALA A 108 -9.10 1.76 -17.90
N PHE A 109 -8.34 1.63 -16.82
CA PHE A 109 -7.68 0.41 -16.40
C PHE A 109 -8.04 0.11 -14.94
N GLU A 110 -8.51 -1.10 -14.69
CA GLU A 110 -8.71 -1.59 -13.33
C GLU A 110 -7.36 -1.89 -12.68
N ASN A 111 -7.22 -1.48 -11.43
CA ASN A 111 -6.04 -1.74 -10.62
C ASN A 111 -6.46 -2.22 -9.24
N VAL A 112 -5.77 -3.21 -8.72
CA VAL A 112 -6.05 -3.82 -7.42
C VAL A 112 -4.82 -3.71 -6.55
N PHE A 113 -5.00 -3.17 -5.34
CA PHE A 113 -3.95 -3.13 -4.33
C PHE A 113 -4.42 -3.82 -3.07
N LEU A 114 -3.51 -4.57 -2.45
CA LEU A 114 -3.77 -5.26 -1.20
C LEU A 114 -2.97 -4.57 -0.09
N ILE A 115 -3.67 -4.25 0.99
CA ILE A 115 -3.06 -3.74 2.22
C ILE A 115 -3.57 -4.57 3.40
N PRO A 116 -2.85 -4.63 4.51
CA PRO A 116 -3.40 -5.24 5.72
C PRO A 116 -4.58 -4.39 6.22
N MET A 117 -5.62 -5.04 6.74
CA MET A 117 -6.81 -4.35 7.24
C MET A 117 -6.46 -3.46 8.45
N PRO A 118 -6.64 -2.15 8.39
CA PRO A 118 -6.35 -1.26 9.51
C PRO A 118 -7.33 -1.48 10.66
N LYS A 119 -6.87 -1.28 11.90
CA LYS A 119 -7.71 -1.31 13.11
C LYS A 119 -8.47 -0.02 13.33
N ASP A 120 -7.85 1.09 12.98
CA ASP A 120 -8.38 2.44 13.12
C ASP A 120 -8.58 3.10 11.76
N THR A 121 -9.23 4.26 11.76
CA THR A 121 -9.39 5.07 10.55
C THR A 121 -8.03 5.50 10.00
N VAL A 122 -7.85 5.35 8.69
CA VAL A 122 -6.61 5.67 7.98
C VAL A 122 -6.87 6.52 6.75
N ASP A 123 -5.83 7.24 6.33
CA ASP A 123 -5.79 7.93 5.04
C ASP A 123 -4.92 7.13 4.07
N VAL A 124 -5.50 6.71 2.96
CA VAL A 124 -4.82 5.99 1.89
C VAL A 124 -4.54 6.95 0.74
N THR A 125 -3.28 7.08 0.39
CA THR A 125 -2.84 7.88 -0.75
C THR A 125 -2.30 6.96 -1.84
N ILE A 126 -2.78 7.16 -3.07
CA ILE A 126 -2.23 6.57 -4.29
C ILE A 126 -1.51 7.68 -5.04
N ASP A 127 -0.22 7.47 -5.31
CA ASP A 127 0.60 8.37 -6.13
C ASP A 127 1.02 7.66 -7.42
N LEU A 128 0.83 8.30 -8.56
CA LEU A 128 1.43 7.93 -9.84
C LEU A 128 2.64 8.83 -10.09
N ARG A 129 3.72 8.25 -10.60
CA ARG A 129 5.00 8.94 -10.80
C ARG A 129 5.52 8.71 -12.21
N ASN A 130 6.13 9.74 -12.77
CA ASN A 130 6.83 9.61 -14.05
C ASN A 130 8.22 8.95 -13.87
N ASN A 131 8.96 8.79 -14.97
CA ASN A 131 10.30 8.19 -14.95
C ASN A 131 11.34 9.02 -14.17
N ARG A 132 11.04 10.28 -13.85
CA ARG A 132 11.86 11.14 -12.98
C ARG A 132 11.45 11.10 -11.53
N LYS A 133 10.51 10.18 -11.17
CA LYS A 133 9.93 10.04 -9.83
C LYS A 133 9.09 11.23 -9.36
N GLU A 134 8.74 12.15 -10.25
CA GLU A 134 7.83 13.26 -9.96
C GLU A 134 6.39 12.74 -9.92
N ILE A 135 5.59 13.22 -8.95
CA ILE A 135 4.18 12.84 -8.84
C ILE A 135 3.41 13.52 -9.98
N THR A 136 2.75 12.71 -10.80
CA THR A 136 1.93 13.13 -11.94
C THR A 136 0.44 12.99 -11.68
N GLY A 137 0.07 12.18 -10.72
CA GLY A 137 -1.31 12.00 -10.27
C GLY A 137 -1.33 11.54 -8.83
N THR A 138 -2.27 12.05 -8.05
CA THR A 138 -2.46 11.63 -6.66
C THR A 138 -3.93 11.60 -6.30
N MET A 139 -4.30 10.68 -5.44
CA MET A 139 -5.61 10.62 -4.81
C MET A 139 -5.44 10.19 -3.36
N THR A 140 -6.10 10.88 -2.46
CA THR A 140 -6.19 10.48 -1.04
C THR A 140 -7.64 10.31 -0.64
N HIS A 141 -7.94 9.23 0.06
CA HIS A 141 -9.25 9.01 0.67
C HIS A 141 -9.09 8.37 2.05
N THR A 142 -10.12 8.55 2.87
CA THR A 142 -10.16 8.00 4.22
C THR A 142 -10.92 6.68 4.23
N ILE A 143 -10.43 5.70 4.99
CA ILE A 143 -11.08 4.41 5.21
C ILE A 143 -11.30 4.23 6.70
N ALA A 144 -12.56 4.08 7.10
CA ALA A 144 -12.95 3.65 8.43
C ALA A 144 -13.13 2.11 8.44
N PRO A 145 -12.61 1.37 9.43
CA PRO A 145 -12.71 -0.10 9.47
C PRO A 145 -14.13 -0.65 9.50
N ASN A 146 -15.07 0.15 9.97
CA ASN A 146 -16.50 -0.18 10.06
C ASN A 146 -17.34 0.41 8.92
N ASP A 147 -16.71 0.89 7.84
CA ASP A 147 -17.42 1.41 6.69
C ASP A 147 -18.29 0.31 6.05
N ILE A 148 -19.58 0.62 5.90
CA ILE A 148 -20.57 -0.30 5.34
C ILE A 148 -20.31 -0.65 3.86
N LEU A 149 -19.54 0.16 3.16
CA LEU A 149 -19.12 -0.07 1.78
C LEU A 149 -18.04 -1.12 1.64
N ILE A 150 -17.39 -1.53 2.74
CA ILE A 150 -16.41 -2.61 2.74
C ILE A 150 -17.14 -3.95 2.64
N ARG A 151 -17.06 -4.59 1.49
CA ARG A 151 -17.69 -5.89 1.22
C ARG A 151 -16.85 -7.02 1.76
N ARG A 152 -17.46 -7.95 2.48
CA ARG A 152 -16.77 -9.17 2.97
C ARG A 152 -16.77 -10.23 1.87
N ILE A 153 -15.58 -10.67 1.46
CA ILE A 153 -15.38 -11.68 0.41
C ILE A 153 -14.52 -12.85 0.94
N GLY A 154 -14.72 -14.05 0.43
CA GLY A 154 -13.87 -15.20 0.73
C GLY A 154 -14.04 -15.82 2.12
N PHE A 155 -14.85 -15.27 3.03
CA PHE A 155 -15.05 -15.81 4.38
C PHE A 155 -15.82 -17.14 4.40
N ASN A 156 -16.64 -17.38 3.39
CA ASN A 156 -17.41 -18.62 3.24
C ASN A 156 -16.83 -19.55 2.19
N ASN A 157 -15.68 -19.21 1.62
CA ASN A 157 -15.03 -20.03 0.62
C ASN A 157 -14.35 -21.22 1.29
N ARG A 158 -14.82 -22.43 0.97
CA ARG A 158 -14.29 -23.71 1.45
C ARG A 158 -13.62 -24.51 0.33
N THR A 159 -13.13 -23.85 -0.70
CA THR A 159 -12.40 -24.52 -1.76
C THR A 159 -11.21 -25.26 -1.15
N PRO A 160 -11.14 -26.59 -1.28
CA PRO A 160 -10.02 -27.35 -0.76
C PRO A 160 -8.74 -26.99 -1.53
N TYR A 161 -7.63 -26.88 -0.83
CA TYR A 161 -6.33 -26.64 -1.43
C TYR A 161 -5.26 -27.49 -0.75
N THR A 162 -4.18 -27.77 -1.47
CA THR A 162 -3.00 -28.42 -0.93
C THR A 162 -1.81 -27.47 -1.04
N THR A 163 -1.12 -27.25 0.05
CA THR A 163 0.11 -26.44 0.05
C THR A 163 1.23 -27.30 -0.54
N LEU A 164 1.74 -26.92 -1.72
CA LEU A 164 2.86 -27.61 -2.36
C LEU A 164 4.20 -27.19 -1.75
N GLN A 165 4.31 -25.92 -1.38
CA GLN A 165 5.50 -25.36 -0.73
C GLN A 165 5.05 -24.26 0.24
N ALA A 166 5.49 -24.36 1.48
CA ALA A 166 5.25 -23.34 2.48
C ALA A 166 6.45 -22.37 2.53
N ALA A 167 6.18 -21.07 2.62
CA ALA A 167 7.23 -20.10 2.88
C ALA A 167 7.76 -20.26 4.31
N ALA A 168 9.07 -20.33 4.47
CA ALA A 168 9.72 -20.36 5.79
C ALA A 168 9.61 -19.01 6.51
N ASP A 169 9.61 -17.91 5.76
CA ASP A 169 9.46 -16.55 6.25
C ASP A 169 8.68 -15.71 5.22
N THR A 170 7.46 -15.32 5.54
CA THR A 170 6.59 -14.51 4.67
C THR A 170 7.10 -13.09 4.42
N ASN A 171 8.09 -12.61 5.19
CA ASN A 171 8.71 -11.31 4.94
C ASN A 171 9.76 -11.33 3.82
N ASN A 172 10.21 -12.53 3.44
CA ASN A 172 11.27 -12.75 2.45
C ASN A 172 10.81 -13.65 1.29
N CYS A 173 9.51 -13.84 1.09
CA CYS A 173 8.97 -14.58 -0.05
C CYS A 173 8.37 -13.65 -1.10
N ILE A 174 8.27 -14.15 -2.32
CA ILE A 174 7.49 -13.54 -3.41
C ILE A 174 6.06 -14.07 -3.25
N ASN A 175 5.10 -13.17 -3.15
CA ASN A 175 3.67 -13.49 -3.08
C ASN A 175 3.01 -13.29 -4.44
#